data_f79fbcff7178f545adbb82b855c0d669
#
_entry.id   f79fbcff7178f545adbb82b855c0d669
#
_cell.length_a   1.000
_cell.length_b   1.000
_cell.length_c   1.000
_cell.angle_alpha   90.00
_cell.angle_beta   90.00
_cell.angle_gamma   90.00
#
_symmetry.space_group_name_H-M   'P 1'
#
loop_
_entity.id
_entity.type
_entity.pdbx_description
1 polymer ?
#
loop_
_entity_poly.entity_id
_entity_poly.type
_entity_poly.pdbx_seq_one_letter_code
_entity_poly.pdbx_strand_id
1 'polypeptide(L)'
;YAFKRMEYNKDNDYDVVDSIMNQVYLDDNYLKDAWGEDYINNINKLREVVNETSMEYLEYDGEVIDALFFSTSNGYTETASLVFNVDLPYLKSVKSSWDEKTSSAFRNNTSMDINSFYKKLGLSYSDSFDFKVLKRSSTNRIVTLSINGKEFTGKSLYDKLGLRSLDFSLKKDG
;
A
#
# COMPACT_ATOMS: atom_id res chain seq x y z
N TYR A 1 -10.88 -8.43 -7.95
CA TYR A 1 -9.48 -8.87 -7.88
C TYR A 1 -9.30 -10.30 -8.39
N ALA A 2 -9.95 -11.31 -7.79
CA ALA A 2 -9.77 -12.72 -8.17
C ALA A 2 -9.97 -12.98 -9.66
N PHE A 3 -11.08 -12.55 -10.26
CA PHE A 3 -11.34 -12.69 -11.70
C PHE A 3 -10.19 -12.18 -12.57
N LYS A 4 -9.64 -11.00 -12.23
CA LYS A 4 -8.54 -10.44 -13.01
C LYS A 4 -7.25 -11.26 -12.85
N ARG A 5 -7.02 -11.87 -11.69
CA ARG A 5 -5.87 -12.76 -11.47
C ARG A 5 -6.03 -14.08 -12.22
N MET A 6 -7.22 -14.66 -12.24
CA MET A 6 -7.55 -15.85 -13.06
C MET A 6 -7.27 -15.59 -14.54
N GLU A 7 -7.66 -14.42 -15.04
CA GLU A 7 -7.37 -14.01 -16.43
C GLU A 7 -5.86 -13.96 -16.71
N TYR A 8 -5.06 -13.37 -15.79
CA TYR A 8 -3.61 -13.31 -15.94
C TYR A 8 -2.92 -14.66 -15.81
N ASN A 9 -3.51 -15.59 -15.07
CA ASN A 9 -2.96 -16.91 -14.81
C ASN A 9 -3.58 -18.02 -15.66
N LYS A 10 -4.38 -17.69 -16.68
CA LYS A 10 -5.15 -18.65 -17.48
C LYS A 10 -4.31 -19.79 -18.12
N ASP A 11 -3.02 -19.56 -18.32
CA ASP A 11 -2.07 -20.52 -18.89
C ASP A 11 -1.27 -21.27 -17.80
N ASN A 12 -1.53 -21.00 -16.52
CA ASN A 12 -0.93 -21.67 -15.37
C ASN A 12 -1.85 -22.76 -14.83
N ASP A 13 -1.33 -23.58 -13.93
CA ASP A 13 -2.08 -24.62 -13.21
C ASP A 13 -2.71 -24.10 -11.89
N TYR A 14 -2.74 -22.78 -11.71
CA TYR A 14 -3.35 -22.10 -10.56
C TYR A 14 -4.07 -20.83 -11.01
N ASP A 15 -5.11 -20.46 -10.28
CA ASP A 15 -5.90 -19.25 -10.52
C ASP A 15 -5.33 -18.01 -9.82
N VAL A 16 -4.90 -18.18 -8.57
CA VAL A 16 -4.32 -17.10 -7.73
C VAL A 16 -3.11 -17.62 -6.95
N VAL A 17 -2.21 -16.72 -6.61
CA VAL A 17 -1.03 -17.03 -5.80
C VAL A 17 -1.34 -16.78 -4.33
N ASP A 18 -1.09 -17.76 -3.47
CA ASP A 18 -1.16 -17.59 -2.01
C ASP A 18 0.08 -16.86 -1.49
N SER A 19 -0.05 -15.55 -1.35
CA SER A 19 1.00 -14.71 -0.75
C SER A 19 0.42 -13.37 -0.25
N ILE A 20 1.15 -12.70 0.63
CA ILE A 20 0.78 -11.36 1.13
C ILE A 20 0.73 -10.29 0.04
N MET A 21 1.38 -10.52 -1.09
CA MET A 21 1.37 -9.61 -2.24
C MET A 21 0.24 -9.90 -3.24
N ASN A 22 -0.48 -11.00 -3.04
CA ASN A 22 -1.57 -11.46 -3.91
C ASN A 22 -2.82 -11.75 -3.08
N GLN A 23 -3.17 -13.02 -2.88
CA GLN A 23 -4.36 -13.43 -2.15
C GLN A 23 -3.95 -14.44 -1.08
N VAL A 24 -3.82 -13.98 0.18
CA VAL A 24 -3.50 -14.88 1.30
C VAL A 24 -4.64 -15.85 1.53
N TYR A 25 -4.32 -17.14 1.61
CA TYR A 25 -5.22 -18.19 2.06
C TYR A 25 -4.95 -18.51 3.54
N LEU A 26 -5.99 -18.51 4.34
CA LEU A 26 -5.94 -18.90 5.75
C LEU A 26 -6.89 -20.09 5.93
N ASP A 27 -6.36 -21.22 6.37
CA ASP A 27 -7.17 -22.40 6.60
C ASP A 27 -8.03 -22.30 7.87
N ASP A 28 -8.95 -23.23 8.00
CA ASP A 28 -9.93 -23.27 9.09
C ASP A 28 -9.27 -23.43 10.48
N ASN A 29 -8.16 -24.17 10.57
CA ASN A 29 -7.45 -24.36 11.83
C ASN A 29 -6.76 -23.06 12.29
N TYR A 30 -6.09 -22.38 11.35
CA TYR A 30 -5.51 -21.06 11.61
C TYR A 30 -6.57 -20.06 12.07
N LEU A 31 -7.73 -20.03 11.40
CA LEU A 31 -8.83 -19.10 11.76
C LEU A 31 -9.41 -19.42 13.14
N LYS A 32 -9.55 -20.70 13.51
CA LYS A 32 -9.98 -21.12 14.86
C LYS A 32 -8.99 -20.66 15.94
N ASP A 33 -7.71 -20.87 15.70
CA ASP A 33 -6.66 -20.45 16.64
C ASP A 33 -6.59 -18.93 16.78
N ALA A 34 -6.68 -18.19 15.65
CA ALA A 34 -6.59 -16.74 15.64
C ALA A 34 -7.81 -16.03 16.26
N TRP A 35 -9.01 -16.59 16.09
CA TRP A 35 -10.25 -15.98 16.56
C TRP A 35 -10.80 -16.57 17.86
N GLY A 36 -10.33 -17.74 18.26
CA GLY A 36 -10.76 -18.38 19.50
C GLY A 36 -12.28 -18.48 19.62
N GLU A 37 -12.84 -17.93 20.69
CA GLU A 37 -14.29 -17.95 20.97
C GLU A 37 -15.11 -17.19 19.90
N ASP A 38 -14.53 -16.22 19.22
CA ASP A 38 -15.22 -15.44 18.17
C ASP A 38 -15.24 -16.15 16.82
N TYR A 39 -14.62 -17.32 16.68
CA TYR A 39 -14.51 -18.04 15.41
C TYR A 39 -15.88 -18.23 14.71
N ILE A 40 -16.88 -18.74 15.42
CA ILE A 40 -18.21 -19.03 14.85
C ILE A 40 -18.88 -17.76 14.32
N ASN A 41 -18.83 -16.69 15.09
CA ASN A 41 -19.42 -15.42 14.69
C ASN A 41 -18.71 -14.82 13.46
N ASN A 42 -17.38 -14.83 13.45
CA ASN A 42 -16.58 -14.29 12.39
C ASN A 42 -16.70 -15.10 11.09
N ILE A 43 -16.66 -16.43 11.16
CA ILE A 43 -16.80 -17.28 9.96
C ILE A 43 -18.20 -17.19 9.34
N ASN A 44 -19.25 -17.08 10.16
CA ASN A 44 -20.60 -16.88 9.65
C ASN A 44 -20.75 -15.53 8.98
N LYS A 45 -20.21 -14.46 9.57
CA LYS A 45 -20.17 -13.14 8.93
C LYS A 45 -19.40 -13.16 7.61
N LEU A 46 -18.26 -13.85 7.54
CA LEU A 46 -17.52 -13.98 6.27
C LEU A 46 -18.37 -14.70 5.22
N ARG A 47 -19.03 -15.80 5.58
CA ARG A 47 -19.91 -16.52 4.64
C ARG A 47 -21.06 -15.66 4.14
N GLU A 48 -21.68 -14.88 5.03
CA GLU A 48 -22.73 -13.92 4.70
C GLU A 48 -22.24 -12.91 3.65
N VAL A 49 -21.15 -12.17 3.94
CA VAL A 49 -20.65 -11.15 3.01
C VAL A 49 -20.15 -11.72 1.69
N VAL A 50 -19.56 -12.92 1.68
CA VAL A 50 -19.17 -13.61 0.44
C VAL A 50 -20.39 -13.99 -0.39
N ASN A 51 -21.47 -14.48 0.25
CA ASN A 51 -22.71 -14.82 -0.44
C ASN A 51 -23.42 -13.58 -0.99
N GLU A 52 -23.46 -12.48 -0.22
CA GLU A 52 -24.08 -11.22 -0.64
C GLU A 52 -23.39 -10.60 -1.86
N THR A 53 -22.06 -10.76 -1.97
CA THR A 53 -21.26 -10.23 -3.07
C THR A 53 -20.91 -11.27 -4.14
N SER A 54 -21.50 -12.45 -4.04
CA SER A 54 -21.26 -13.54 -4.99
C SER A 54 -21.69 -13.13 -6.41
N MET A 55 -20.84 -13.39 -7.39
CA MET A 55 -21.02 -13.03 -8.80
C MET A 55 -21.04 -11.52 -9.09
N GLU A 56 -20.71 -10.67 -8.13
CA GLU A 56 -20.50 -9.25 -8.34
C GLU A 56 -19.03 -8.95 -8.64
N TYR A 57 -18.79 -8.11 -9.62
CA TYR A 57 -17.45 -7.63 -9.98
C TYR A 57 -17.50 -6.17 -10.44
N LEU A 58 -16.36 -5.50 -10.36
CA LEU A 58 -16.21 -4.13 -10.82
C LEU A 58 -15.70 -4.13 -12.27
N GLU A 59 -16.33 -3.33 -13.11
CA GLU A 59 -15.92 -3.13 -14.50
C GLU A 59 -15.76 -1.65 -14.84
N TYR A 60 -14.98 -1.40 -15.86
CA TYR A 60 -14.84 -0.11 -16.50
C TYR A 60 -14.77 -0.31 -18.00
N ASP A 61 -15.66 0.38 -18.73
CA ASP A 61 -15.77 0.33 -20.19
C ASP A 61 -15.97 -1.12 -20.73
N GLY A 62 -16.76 -1.93 -20.00
CA GLY A 62 -17.08 -3.32 -20.35
C GLY A 62 -16.01 -4.36 -20.00
N GLU A 63 -14.90 -3.93 -19.37
CA GLU A 63 -13.83 -4.82 -18.97
C GLU A 63 -13.71 -4.92 -17.44
N VAL A 64 -13.45 -6.12 -16.93
CA VAL A 64 -13.21 -6.34 -15.50
C VAL A 64 -11.95 -5.58 -15.08
N ILE A 65 -12.05 -4.72 -14.08
CA ILE A 65 -10.92 -3.91 -13.59
C ILE A 65 -10.01 -4.68 -12.65
N ASP A 66 -8.78 -4.19 -12.49
CA ASP A 66 -7.90 -4.60 -11.40
C ASP A 66 -8.33 -3.86 -10.12
N ALA A 67 -9.20 -4.48 -9.33
CA ALA A 67 -9.77 -3.91 -8.11
C ALA A 67 -8.74 -3.94 -6.98
N LEU A 68 -7.82 -2.96 -6.99
CA LEU A 68 -6.75 -2.85 -6.00
C LEU A 68 -7.28 -2.35 -4.66
N PHE A 69 -6.67 -2.81 -3.59
CA PHE A 69 -6.99 -2.44 -2.21
C PHE A 69 -5.72 -2.19 -1.40
N PHE A 70 -5.85 -1.46 -0.29
CA PHE A 70 -4.77 -1.17 0.65
C PHE A 70 -5.35 -0.98 2.06
N SER A 71 -4.50 -1.07 3.09
CA SER A 71 -4.99 -1.09 4.47
C SER A 71 -5.35 0.29 5.02
N THR A 72 -4.60 1.33 4.71
CA THR A 72 -4.73 2.65 5.36
C THR A 72 -4.33 3.77 4.41
N SER A 73 -5.21 4.76 4.23
CA SER A 73 -4.94 5.99 3.49
C SER A 73 -4.41 7.10 4.40
N ASN A 74 -3.87 8.16 3.82
CA ASN A 74 -3.58 9.42 4.54
C ASN A 74 -4.76 10.43 4.45
N GLY A 75 -5.98 9.95 4.21
CA GLY A 75 -7.18 10.74 4.02
C GLY A 75 -7.65 10.81 2.56
N TYR A 76 -6.85 10.31 1.63
CA TYR A 76 -7.16 10.23 0.20
C TYR A 76 -6.53 8.98 -0.41
N THR A 77 -7.19 8.39 -1.41
CA THR A 77 -6.52 7.44 -2.32
C THR A 77 -5.56 8.22 -3.23
N GLU A 78 -4.69 7.53 -3.97
CA GLU A 78 -3.80 8.17 -4.92
C GLU A 78 -4.10 7.71 -6.34
N THR A 79 -3.69 8.49 -7.33
CA THR A 79 -3.84 8.14 -8.74
C THR A 79 -2.90 6.99 -9.13
N ALA A 80 -3.33 6.15 -10.07
CA ALA A 80 -2.50 5.07 -10.59
C ALA A 80 -1.21 5.61 -11.24
N SER A 81 -1.27 6.77 -11.87
CA SER A 81 -0.11 7.39 -12.51
C SER A 81 1.02 7.74 -11.54
N LEU A 82 0.71 8.16 -10.30
CA LEU A 82 1.74 8.45 -9.30
C LEU A 82 2.30 7.17 -8.67
N VAL A 83 1.47 6.16 -8.45
CA VAL A 83 1.87 4.94 -7.71
C VAL A 83 2.51 3.91 -8.63
N PHE A 84 1.93 3.68 -9.81
CA PHE A 84 2.30 2.62 -10.74
C PHE A 84 2.91 3.11 -12.04
N ASN A 85 2.99 4.43 -12.23
CA ASN A 85 3.44 5.06 -13.48
C ASN A 85 2.60 4.64 -14.72
N VAL A 86 1.31 4.35 -14.49
CA VAL A 86 0.32 3.96 -15.49
C VAL A 86 -0.92 4.81 -15.30
N ASP A 87 -1.52 5.31 -16.36
CA ASP A 87 -2.80 6.00 -16.29
C ASP A 87 -3.95 4.99 -16.39
N LEU A 88 -4.64 4.77 -15.28
CA LEU A 88 -5.83 3.92 -15.19
C LEU A 88 -7.03 4.81 -14.85
N PRO A 89 -7.94 5.04 -15.80
CA PRO A 89 -9.03 6.03 -15.65
C PRO A 89 -9.95 5.78 -14.46
N TYR A 90 -10.05 4.54 -14.01
CA TYR A 90 -10.86 4.12 -12.86
C TYR A 90 -10.11 4.20 -11.51
N LEU A 91 -8.79 4.35 -11.47
CA LEU A 91 -8.01 4.51 -10.24
C LEU A 91 -7.63 5.98 -10.03
N LYS A 92 -8.63 6.76 -9.63
CA LYS A 92 -8.49 8.20 -9.34
C LYS A 92 -8.39 8.44 -7.84
N SER A 93 -7.83 9.59 -7.49
CA SER A 93 -7.83 10.06 -6.11
C SER A 93 -9.25 10.38 -5.63
N VAL A 94 -9.65 9.77 -4.53
CA VAL A 94 -10.91 10.04 -3.84
C VAL A 94 -10.68 10.21 -2.34
N LYS A 95 -11.58 10.93 -1.66
CA LYS A 95 -11.50 11.14 -0.21
C LYS A 95 -11.74 9.83 0.54
N SER A 96 -10.89 9.56 1.52
CA SER A 96 -10.90 8.37 2.39
C SER A 96 -10.49 8.79 3.83
N SER A 97 -11.30 9.61 4.48
CA SER A 97 -10.92 10.35 5.69
C SER A 97 -11.17 9.60 7.01
N TRP A 98 -11.76 8.41 6.97
CA TRP A 98 -12.08 7.63 8.18
C TRP A 98 -10.88 6.96 8.81
N ASP A 99 -9.84 6.66 8.05
CA ASP A 99 -8.65 5.93 8.52
C ASP A 99 -7.91 6.64 9.66
N GLU A 100 -7.93 7.97 9.70
CA GLU A 100 -7.34 8.73 10.81
C GLU A 100 -7.94 8.36 12.17
N LYS A 101 -9.23 7.96 12.19
CA LYS A 101 -9.96 7.62 13.42
C LYS A 101 -9.99 6.13 13.71
N THR A 102 -9.85 5.29 12.68
CA THR A 102 -10.11 3.85 12.78
C THR A 102 -8.88 2.99 12.64
N SER A 103 -7.82 3.49 12.00
CA SER A 103 -6.60 2.70 11.75
C SER A 103 -5.49 3.02 12.74
N SER A 104 -5.02 2.03 13.47
CA SER A 104 -3.81 2.14 14.30
C SER A 104 -2.53 2.33 13.48
N ALA A 105 -2.58 2.03 12.18
CA ALA A 105 -1.48 2.18 11.25
C ALA A 105 -1.42 3.57 10.57
N PHE A 106 -2.36 4.49 10.89
CA PHE A 106 -2.43 5.81 10.26
C PHE A 106 -1.16 6.65 10.45
N ARG A 107 -0.50 6.53 11.60
CA ARG A 107 0.81 7.13 11.89
C ARG A 107 1.79 6.06 12.31
N ASN A 108 2.95 6.06 11.68
CA ASN A 108 4.02 5.13 12.00
C ASN A 108 5.36 5.88 12.06
N ASN A 109 6.14 5.60 13.09
CA ASN A 109 7.51 6.09 13.23
C ASN A 109 8.47 4.90 13.12
N THR A 110 9.55 5.08 12.40
CA THR A 110 10.65 4.11 12.33
C THR A 110 11.97 4.86 12.39
N SER A 111 12.98 4.23 12.96
CA SER A 111 14.33 4.77 13.01
C SER A 111 15.29 3.86 12.26
N MET A 112 16.36 4.43 11.78
CA MET A 112 17.41 3.72 11.06
C MET A 112 18.76 4.34 11.42
N ASP A 113 19.80 3.50 11.52
CA ASP A 113 21.18 3.98 11.64
C ASP A 113 21.55 4.88 10.47
N ILE A 114 22.24 5.98 10.77
CA ILE A 114 22.55 7.03 9.79
C ILE A 114 23.48 6.56 8.67
N ASN A 115 24.42 5.66 8.96
CA ASN A 115 25.32 5.12 7.92
C ASN A 115 24.55 4.21 6.96
N SER A 116 23.64 3.41 7.51
CA SER A 116 22.71 2.56 6.74
C SER A 116 21.80 3.40 5.86
N PHE A 117 21.31 4.53 6.36
CA PHE A 117 20.50 5.48 5.61
C PHE A 117 21.25 6.02 4.38
N TYR A 118 22.44 6.58 4.58
CA TYR A 118 23.25 7.12 3.49
C TYR A 118 23.63 6.03 2.48
N LYS A 119 24.03 4.84 2.95
CA LYS A 119 24.36 3.70 2.11
C LYS A 119 23.19 3.27 1.21
N LYS A 120 21.97 3.15 1.77
CA LYS A 120 20.77 2.79 1.00
C LYS A 120 20.44 3.81 -0.09
N LEU A 121 20.72 5.08 0.15
CA LEU A 121 20.49 6.16 -0.82
C LEU A 121 21.61 6.32 -1.84
N GLY A 122 22.75 5.65 -1.67
CA GLY A 122 23.94 5.86 -2.50
C GLY A 122 24.53 7.26 -2.31
N LEU A 123 24.57 7.71 -1.06
CA LEU A 123 25.15 8.98 -0.63
C LEU A 123 26.37 8.73 0.26
N SER A 124 27.34 9.64 0.20
CA SER A 124 28.39 9.70 1.20
C SER A 124 27.84 10.20 2.53
N TYR A 125 28.37 9.68 3.64
CA TYR A 125 28.02 10.18 4.97
C TYR A 125 28.32 11.69 5.08
N SER A 126 27.45 12.40 5.81
CA SER A 126 27.60 13.82 6.13
C SER A 126 27.06 14.10 7.54
N ASP A 127 27.78 14.92 8.28
CA ASP A 127 27.33 15.43 9.59
C ASP A 127 26.12 16.36 9.44
N SER A 128 26.06 17.10 8.32
CA SER A 128 24.90 17.91 7.98
C SER A 128 23.77 17.04 7.39
N PHE A 129 22.54 17.33 7.78
CA PHE A 129 21.36 16.70 7.25
C PHE A 129 20.36 17.78 6.83
N ASP A 130 20.21 17.95 5.52
CA ASP A 130 19.26 18.89 4.91
C ASP A 130 18.22 18.08 4.10
N PHE A 131 17.00 18.02 4.60
CA PHE A 131 15.86 17.38 3.95
C PHE A 131 14.86 18.44 3.51
N LYS A 132 14.61 18.51 2.21
CA LYS A 132 13.63 19.44 1.63
C LYS A 132 12.66 18.70 0.72
N VAL A 133 11.38 18.88 0.95
CA VAL A 133 10.34 18.45 0.01
C VAL A 133 10.22 19.51 -1.09
N LEU A 134 10.47 19.11 -2.33
CA LEU A 134 10.42 19.99 -3.51
C LEU A 134 9.03 20.02 -4.13
N LYS A 135 8.34 18.89 -4.15
CA LYS A 135 6.99 18.77 -4.72
C LYS A 135 6.17 17.73 -3.99
N ARG A 136 4.91 18.05 -3.71
CA ARG A 136 3.88 17.10 -3.26
C ARG A 136 2.77 16.95 -4.29
N SER A 137 2.10 15.80 -4.28
CA SER A 137 0.82 15.61 -4.99
C SER A 137 -0.31 16.39 -4.32
N SER A 138 -1.46 16.44 -4.97
CA SER A 138 -2.70 17.01 -4.40
C SER A 138 -3.18 16.27 -3.15
N THR A 139 -2.68 15.07 -2.90
CA THR A 139 -2.98 14.21 -1.77
C THR A 139 -1.88 14.19 -0.71
N ASN A 140 -1.00 15.21 -0.73
CA ASN A 140 0.10 15.44 0.21
C ASN A 140 1.27 14.43 0.12
N ARG A 141 1.29 13.51 -0.84
CA ARG A 141 2.39 12.55 -1.01
C ARG A 141 3.58 13.21 -1.69
N ILE A 142 4.79 12.83 -1.27
CA ILE A 142 6.03 13.38 -1.82
C ILE A 142 6.26 12.84 -3.23
N VAL A 143 6.32 13.75 -4.20
CA VAL A 143 6.68 13.46 -5.59
C VAL A 143 8.19 13.57 -5.77
N THR A 144 8.77 14.71 -5.35
CA THR A 144 10.22 14.95 -5.37
C THR A 144 10.69 15.62 -4.08
N LEU A 145 11.91 15.31 -3.72
CA LEU A 145 12.58 15.83 -2.53
C LEU A 145 14.09 15.95 -2.76
N SER A 146 14.76 16.65 -1.87
CA SER A 146 16.21 16.77 -1.85
C SER A 146 16.76 16.33 -0.49
N ILE A 147 17.91 15.63 -0.51
CA ILE A 147 18.69 15.29 0.68
C ILE A 147 20.12 15.75 0.43
N ASN A 148 20.61 16.68 1.25
CA ASN A 148 21.94 17.30 1.11
C ASN A 148 22.20 17.79 -0.33
N GLY A 149 21.20 18.41 -0.96
CA GLY A 149 21.28 18.96 -2.31
C GLY A 149 21.10 17.95 -3.45
N LYS A 150 21.05 16.63 -3.17
CA LYS A 150 20.76 15.62 -4.19
C LYS A 150 19.27 15.34 -4.27
N GLU A 151 18.72 15.38 -5.46
CA GLU A 151 17.30 15.14 -5.71
C GLU A 151 16.96 13.65 -5.82
N PHE A 152 15.77 13.31 -5.34
CA PHE A 152 15.17 11.98 -5.39
C PHE A 152 13.66 12.07 -5.69
N THR A 153 13.11 11.01 -6.24
CA THR A 153 11.66 10.84 -6.24
C THR A 153 11.20 10.26 -4.90
N GLY A 154 10.00 10.62 -4.46
CA GLY A 154 9.39 10.03 -3.27
C GLY A 154 9.32 8.50 -3.37
N LYS A 155 8.98 7.97 -4.55
CA LYS A 155 8.94 6.53 -4.84
C LYS A 155 10.30 5.85 -4.63
N SER A 156 11.38 6.48 -5.10
CA SER A 156 12.74 5.94 -4.90
C SER A 156 13.11 5.80 -3.42
N LEU A 157 12.75 6.80 -2.59
CA LEU A 157 12.98 6.69 -1.14
C LEU A 157 12.07 5.67 -0.49
N TYR A 158 10.80 5.64 -0.87
CA TYR A 158 9.85 4.64 -0.40
C TYR A 158 10.41 3.22 -0.57
N ASP A 159 10.90 2.88 -1.76
CA ASP A 159 11.45 1.57 -2.07
C ASP A 159 12.78 1.29 -1.32
N LYS A 160 13.70 2.26 -1.34
CA LYS A 160 15.04 2.09 -0.74
C LYS A 160 15.02 1.99 0.79
N LEU A 161 14.14 2.74 1.43
CA LEU A 161 14.05 2.81 2.88
C LEU A 161 12.99 1.86 3.46
N GLY A 162 12.17 1.23 2.64
CA GLY A 162 11.07 0.37 3.08
C GLY A 162 9.97 1.15 3.81
N LEU A 163 9.65 2.35 3.32
CA LEU A 163 8.64 3.20 3.93
C LEU A 163 7.23 2.62 3.68
N ARG A 164 6.29 2.92 4.56
CA ARG A 164 4.89 2.47 4.42
C ARG A 164 4.03 3.41 3.60
N SER A 165 4.49 4.66 3.38
CA SER A 165 3.75 5.71 2.68
C SER A 165 4.68 6.62 1.92
N LEU A 166 4.15 7.31 0.90
CA LEU A 166 4.79 8.45 0.25
C LEU A 166 4.51 9.78 0.99
N ASP A 167 3.66 9.76 2.02
CA ASP A 167 3.45 10.89 2.94
C ASP A 167 4.29 10.68 4.20
N PHE A 168 5.50 11.20 4.18
CA PHE A 168 6.47 11.05 5.25
C PHE A 168 7.28 12.33 5.50
N SER A 169 7.98 12.36 6.60
CA SER A 169 9.03 13.32 6.92
C SER A 169 10.26 12.59 7.46
N LEU A 170 11.41 13.20 7.30
CA LEU A 170 12.68 12.69 7.82
C LEU A 170 13.25 13.69 8.84
N LYS A 171 13.79 13.17 9.92
CA LYS A 171 14.48 13.95 10.95
C LYS A 171 15.74 13.20 11.38
N LYS A 172 16.83 13.91 11.55
CA LYS A 172 18.04 13.39 12.20
C LYS A 172 17.93 13.68 13.69
N ASP A 173 18.03 12.64 14.50
CA ASP A 173 18.09 12.72 15.95
C ASP A 173 19.56 12.55 16.39
N GLY A 174 20.05 13.44 17.24
CA GLY A 174 21.42 13.44 17.79
C GLY A 174 22.36 14.35 17.06
#